data_b78ce33ac11a0b8c4ad05078f9348429
#
_entry.id   b78ce33ac11a0b8c4ad05078f9348429
#
_cell.length_a   1.000
_cell.length_b   1.000
_cell.length_c   1.000
_cell.angle_alpha   90.00
_cell.angle_beta   90.00
_cell.angle_gamma   90.00
#
_symmetry.space_group_name_H-M   'P 1'
#
loop_
_entity.id
_entity.type
_entity.pdbx_description
1 polymer ?
#
loop_
_entity_poly.entity_id
_entity_poly.type
_entity_poly.pdbx_seq_one_letter_code
_entity_poly.pdbx_strand_id
1 'polypeptide(L)'
;GTFLMSKLCIPHLLKSENPHILNLSPPLDMDPLWFQGSLAYTMAKFNMSMCVLGMAAEYSGKIAVNALWPRTAIRTAAVANVLGGQEMYDKSRKPEIMSDAAHIILNKDHKTFSGNFLIDDSLLAEHGETDFSKYADYPFDQLMPDFFVPADGYPVPKVVKES
;
A
#
# COMPACT_ATOMS: atom_id res chain seq x y z
N GLY A 1 -13.99 -10.17 -2.17
CA GLY A 1 -12.66 -10.79 -2.17
C GLY A 1 -12.06 -10.82 -0.80
N THR A 2 -11.55 -9.68 -0.31
CA THR A 2 -10.69 -9.58 0.89
C THR A 2 -11.28 -10.23 2.13
N PHE A 3 -12.48 -9.84 2.55
CA PHE A 3 -13.10 -10.42 3.75
C PHE A 3 -13.24 -11.95 3.68
N LEU A 4 -13.78 -12.47 2.58
CA LEU A 4 -14.02 -13.91 2.44
C LEU A 4 -12.70 -14.70 2.41
N MET A 5 -11.72 -14.24 1.65
CA MET A 5 -10.40 -14.90 1.58
C MET A 5 -9.71 -14.89 2.93
N SER A 6 -9.69 -13.76 3.62
CA SER A 6 -9.10 -13.67 4.97
C SER A 6 -9.80 -14.63 5.93
N LYS A 7 -11.13 -14.62 5.97
CA LYS A 7 -11.93 -15.53 6.81
C LYS A 7 -11.58 -17.00 6.58
N LEU A 8 -11.42 -17.41 5.32
CA LEU A 8 -11.07 -18.80 4.98
C LEU A 8 -9.63 -19.15 5.31
N CYS A 9 -8.70 -18.17 5.22
CA CYS A 9 -7.28 -18.39 5.51
C CYS A 9 -6.96 -18.34 7.01
N ILE A 10 -7.72 -17.62 7.85
CA ILE A 10 -7.46 -17.47 9.29
C ILE A 10 -7.21 -18.79 10.01
N PRO A 11 -7.99 -19.88 9.85
CA PRO A 11 -7.72 -21.14 10.54
C PRO A 11 -6.37 -21.78 10.17
N HIS A 12 -5.84 -21.46 9.00
CA HIS A 12 -4.52 -21.91 8.53
C HIS A 12 -3.41 -20.99 9.05
N LEU A 13 -3.64 -19.67 9.00
CA LEU A 13 -2.71 -18.66 9.50
C LEU A 13 -2.43 -18.83 11.00
N LEU A 14 -3.44 -19.15 11.81
CA LEU A 14 -3.27 -19.41 13.25
C LEU A 14 -2.35 -20.60 13.57
N LYS A 15 -1.97 -21.41 12.58
CA LYS A 15 -1.00 -22.51 12.71
C LYS A 15 0.40 -22.14 12.22
N SER A 16 0.58 -20.94 11.68
CA SER A 16 1.86 -20.43 11.19
C SER A 16 2.68 -19.83 12.34
N GLU A 17 3.99 -19.88 12.23
CA GLU A 17 4.91 -19.27 13.20
C GLU A 17 4.92 -17.74 13.12
N ASN A 18 4.73 -17.17 11.91
CA ASN A 18 4.67 -15.72 11.69
C ASN A 18 3.55 -15.37 10.70
N PRO A 19 2.27 -15.40 11.15
CA PRO A 19 1.13 -15.23 10.26
C PRO A 19 0.89 -13.77 9.91
N HIS A 20 0.73 -13.49 8.61
CA HIS A 20 0.45 -12.17 8.07
C HIS A 20 -0.71 -12.18 7.08
N ILE A 21 -1.50 -11.11 7.10
CA ILE A 21 -2.40 -10.69 6.01
C ILE A 21 -1.94 -9.30 5.57
N LEU A 22 -1.55 -9.18 4.31
CA LEU A 22 -1.19 -7.90 3.71
C LEU A 22 -2.18 -7.56 2.60
N ASN A 23 -2.87 -6.42 2.73
CA ASN A 23 -3.78 -5.90 1.74
C ASN A 23 -3.16 -4.73 0.97
N LEU A 24 -3.28 -4.73 -0.36
CA LEU A 24 -2.95 -3.56 -1.17
C LEU A 24 -4.16 -2.62 -1.17
N SER A 25 -4.27 -1.85 -0.10
CA SER A 25 -5.39 -0.93 0.14
C SER A 25 -4.92 0.37 0.81
N PRO A 26 -5.61 1.50 0.51
CA PRO A 26 -5.14 2.81 0.93
C PRO A 26 -5.40 3.10 2.41
N PRO A 27 -4.77 4.14 2.96
CA PRO A 27 -5.22 4.74 4.21
C PRO A 27 -6.69 5.13 4.14
N LEU A 28 -7.39 5.06 5.29
CA LEU A 28 -8.78 5.49 5.37
C LEU A 28 -8.84 7.00 5.58
N ASP A 29 -9.45 7.68 4.64
CA ASP A 29 -9.76 9.11 4.71
C ASP A 29 -11.18 9.34 4.19
N MET A 30 -12.03 9.95 5.01
CA MET A 30 -13.44 10.15 4.69
C MET A 30 -13.72 11.50 4.02
N ASP A 31 -12.69 12.19 3.50
CA ASP A 31 -12.88 13.39 2.72
C ASP A 31 -13.73 13.08 1.47
N PRO A 32 -14.81 13.85 1.20
CA PRO A 32 -15.63 13.68 0.00
C PRO A 32 -14.86 13.70 -1.32
N LEU A 33 -13.68 14.30 -1.36
CA LEU A 33 -12.78 14.32 -2.52
C LEU A 33 -12.51 12.90 -3.05
N TRP A 34 -12.30 11.94 -2.17
CA TRP A 34 -11.99 10.55 -2.54
C TRP A 34 -13.17 9.78 -3.11
N PHE A 35 -14.38 10.27 -2.87
CA PHE A 35 -15.62 9.64 -3.33
C PHE A 35 -16.17 10.27 -4.61
N GLN A 36 -15.86 11.56 -4.83
CA GLN A 36 -16.35 12.29 -5.99
C GLN A 36 -15.79 11.71 -7.29
N GLY A 37 -16.66 11.24 -8.17
CA GLY A 37 -16.29 10.70 -9.49
C GLY A 37 -15.75 9.26 -9.49
N SER A 38 -15.43 8.68 -8.31
CA SER A 38 -14.87 7.33 -8.20
C SER A 38 -15.52 6.47 -7.11
N LEU A 39 -16.79 6.74 -6.78
CA LEU A 39 -17.48 6.15 -5.63
C LEU A 39 -17.36 4.63 -5.54
N ALA A 40 -17.61 3.89 -6.63
CA ALA A 40 -17.55 2.43 -6.62
C ALA A 40 -16.13 1.91 -6.34
N TYR A 41 -15.11 2.55 -6.91
CA TYR A 41 -13.72 2.20 -6.70
C TYR A 41 -13.30 2.50 -5.25
N THR A 42 -13.63 3.69 -4.75
CA THR A 42 -13.36 4.10 -3.37
C THR A 42 -14.01 3.16 -2.37
N MET A 43 -15.28 2.82 -2.55
CA MET A 43 -15.97 1.84 -1.70
C MET A 43 -15.29 0.48 -1.73
N ALA A 44 -14.86 -0.01 -2.89
CA ALA A 44 -14.17 -1.29 -3.02
C ALA A 44 -12.83 -1.29 -2.28
N LYS A 45 -12.03 -0.22 -2.43
CA LYS A 45 -10.72 -0.09 -1.79
C LYS A 45 -10.82 0.16 -0.28
N PHE A 46 -11.70 1.04 0.15
CA PHE A 46 -11.93 1.31 1.58
C PHE A 46 -12.52 0.11 2.31
N ASN A 47 -13.36 -0.70 1.64
CA ASN A 47 -13.80 -1.97 2.22
C ASN A 47 -12.62 -2.89 2.57
N MET A 48 -11.58 -2.96 1.73
CA MET A 48 -10.36 -3.71 2.04
C MET A 48 -9.65 -3.13 3.26
N SER A 49 -9.54 -1.81 3.35
CA SER A 49 -8.91 -1.10 4.47
C SER A 49 -9.71 -1.26 5.78
N MET A 50 -11.03 -1.24 5.71
CA MET A 50 -11.89 -1.55 6.86
C MET A 50 -11.70 -2.98 7.35
N CYS A 51 -11.47 -3.94 6.44
CA CYS A 51 -11.11 -5.31 6.82
C CYS A 51 -9.77 -5.35 7.57
N VAL A 52 -8.77 -4.57 7.15
CA VAL A 52 -7.49 -4.45 7.88
C VAL A 52 -7.73 -3.95 9.29
N LEU A 53 -8.47 -2.84 9.44
CA LEU A 53 -8.74 -2.22 10.73
C LEU A 53 -9.45 -3.21 11.70
N GLY A 54 -10.51 -3.85 11.23
CA GLY A 54 -11.30 -4.77 12.04
C GLY A 54 -10.52 -6.04 12.41
N MET A 55 -9.88 -6.69 11.43
CA MET A 55 -9.14 -7.93 11.67
C MET A 55 -7.87 -7.71 12.50
N ALA A 56 -7.17 -6.58 12.35
CA ALA A 56 -6.02 -6.26 13.19
C ALA A 56 -6.39 -6.17 14.67
N ALA A 57 -7.55 -5.61 14.97
CA ALA A 57 -8.07 -5.56 16.35
C ALA A 57 -8.52 -6.94 16.85
N GLU A 58 -9.28 -7.68 16.03
CA GLU A 58 -9.82 -9.00 16.39
C GLU A 58 -8.72 -10.05 16.63
N TYR A 59 -7.67 -10.04 15.79
CA TYR A 59 -6.57 -11.00 15.86
C TYR A 59 -5.28 -10.44 16.45
N SER A 60 -5.38 -9.39 17.27
CA SER A 60 -4.23 -8.76 17.93
C SER A 60 -3.34 -9.79 18.63
N GLY A 61 -2.03 -9.72 18.36
CA GLY A 61 -1.02 -10.65 18.89
C GLY A 61 -1.07 -12.07 18.32
N LYS A 62 -2.00 -12.36 17.40
CA LYS A 62 -2.16 -13.70 16.79
C LYS A 62 -1.87 -13.70 15.30
N ILE A 63 -2.32 -12.70 14.57
CA ILE A 63 -2.10 -12.52 13.14
C ILE A 63 -1.83 -11.05 12.89
N ALA A 64 -0.74 -10.72 12.21
CA ALA A 64 -0.51 -9.36 11.74
C ALA A 64 -1.40 -9.07 10.52
N VAL A 65 -2.13 -7.97 10.56
CA VAL A 65 -2.97 -7.53 9.43
C VAL A 65 -2.61 -6.09 9.11
N ASN A 66 -2.04 -5.85 7.93
CA ASN A 66 -1.56 -4.54 7.52
C ASN A 66 -2.03 -4.18 6.11
N ALA A 67 -2.03 -2.89 5.82
CA ALA A 67 -2.24 -2.34 4.49
C ALA A 67 -0.95 -1.73 3.95
N LEU A 68 -0.74 -1.87 2.64
CA LEU A 68 0.33 -1.21 1.90
C LEU A 68 -0.28 -0.50 0.70
N TRP A 69 0.11 0.76 0.46
CA TRP A 69 -0.35 1.54 -0.67
C TRP A 69 0.83 2.28 -1.33
N PRO A 70 0.85 2.39 -2.66
CA PRO A 70 1.89 3.14 -3.35
C PRO A 70 1.65 4.65 -3.24
N ARG A 71 2.70 5.46 -3.12
CA ARG A 71 2.62 6.92 -3.19
C ARG A 71 2.38 7.41 -4.60
N THR A 72 3.02 6.78 -5.56
CA THR A 72 2.90 7.11 -6.99
C THR A 72 2.27 5.95 -7.74
N ALA A 73 1.71 6.21 -8.91
CA ALA A 73 1.20 5.16 -9.79
C ALA A 73 2.28 4.08 -10.02
N ILE A 74 1.83 2.85 -10.19
CA ILE A 74 2.71 1.69 -10.43
C ILE A 74 2.52 1.20 -11.85
N ARG A 75 3.61 0.86 -12.54
CA ARG A 75 3.62 0.32 -13.91
C ARG A 75 2.87 -1.01 -13.97
N THR A 76 1.61 -0.93 -14.32
CA THR A 76 0.73 -2.09 -14.47
C THR A 76 0.01 -2.04 -15.81
N ALA A 77 -0.50 -3.18 -16.24
CA ALA A 77 -1.34 -3.25 -17.43
C ALA A 77 -2.60 -2.36 -17.31
N ALA A 78 -3.12 -2.17 -16.10
CA ALA A 78 -4.25 -1.27 -15.85
C ALA A 78 -3.89 0.19 -16.13
N VAL A 79 -2.72 0.64 -15.70
CA VAL A 79 -2.23 2.00 -15.97
C VAL A 79 -2.01 2.21 -17.47
N ALA A 80 -1.33 1.28 -18.14
CA ALA A 80 -1.03 1.39 -19.55
C ALA A 80 -2.29 1.38 -20.44
N ASN A 81 -3.29 0.54 -20.12
CA ASN A 81 -4.39 0.24 -21.04
C ASN A 81 -5.72 0.90 -20.68
N VAL A 82 -5.91 1.32 -19.41
CA VAL A 82 -7.23 1.76 -18.91
C VAL A 82 -7.18 3.16 -18.28
N LEU A 83 -6.16 3.48 -17.49
CA LEU A 83 -6.18 4.69 -16.65
C LEU A 83 -5.58 5.92 -17.34
N GLY A 84 -4.36 5.85 -17.83
CA GLY A 84 -3.66 7.03 -18.35
C GLY A 84 -2.75 6.77 -19.55
N GLY A 85 -2.77 5.56 -20.09
CA GLY A 85 -1.98 5.19 -21.27
C GLY A 85 -0.46 5.18 -21.03
N GLN A 86 0.30 5.27 -22.13
CA GLN A 86 1.76 5.12 -22.09
C GLN A 86 2.43 6.24 -21.28
N GLU A 87 1.96 7.48 -21.35
CA GLU A 87 2.55 8.59 -20.63
C GLU A 87 2.47 8.39 -19.10
N MET A 88 1.30 7.98 -18.59
CA MET A 88 1.14 7.67 -17.17
C MET A 88 1.98 6.46 -16.76
N TYR A 89 2.06 5.44 -17.62
CA TYR A 89 2.90 4.25 -17.38
C TYR A 89 4.37 4.63 -17.25
N ASP A 90 4.90 5.47 -18.15
CA ASP A 90 6.30 5.90 -18.14
C ASP A 90 6.64 6.72 -16.89
N LYS A 91 5.70 7.57 -16.43
CA LYS A 91 5.82 8.39 -15.21
C LYS A 91 5.39 7.64 -13.93
N SER A 92 5.30 6.32 -13.97
CA SER A 92 4.97 5.46 -12.84
C SER A 92 6.22 4.74 -12.33
N ARG A 93 6.20 4.36 -11.05
CA ARG A 93 7.25 3.51 -10.46
C ARG A 93 7.10 2.04 -10.87
N LYS A 94 8.22 1.35 -10.88
CA LYS A 94 8.29 -0.10 -11.13
C LYS A 94 7.64 -0.87 -9.98
N PRO A 95 7.01 -2.03 -10.25
CA PRO A 95 6.36 -2.85 -9.22
C PRO A 95 7.30 -3.32 -8.09
N GLU A 96 8.60 -3.32 -8.33
CA GLU A 96 9.63 -3.73 -7.37
C GLU A 96 9.55 -2.94 -6.07
N ILE A 97 9.17 -1.65 -6.10
CA ILE A 97 9.02 -0.86 -4.89
C ILE A 97 7.97 -1.46 -3.94
N MET A 98 6.87 -1.97 -4.50
CA MET A 98 5.81 -2.61 -3.72
C MET A 98 6.27 -3.96 -3.15
N SER A 99 7.06 -4.73 -3.90
CA SER A 99 7.56 -6.01 -3.43
C SER A 99 8.61 -5.85 -2.32
N ASP A 100 9.50 -4.86 -2.44
CA ASP A 100 10.51 -4.58 -1.42
C ASP A 100 9.85 -4.08 -0.12
N ALA A 101 8.86 -3.20 -0.22
CA ALA A 101 8.07 -2.75 0.93
C ALA A 101 7.27 -3.91 1.56
N ALA A 102 6.64 -4.76 0.75
CA ALA A 102 5.91 -5.94 1.23
C ALA A 102 6.84 -6.93 1.94
N HIS A 103 8.06 -7.12 1.42
CA HIS A 103 9.07 -7.97 2.05
C HIS A 103 9.41 -7.49 3.47
N ILE A 104 9.60 -6.19 3.67
CA ILE A 104 9.82 -5.63 5.01
C ILE A 104 8.65 -5.96 5.94
N ILE A 105 7.40 -5.72 5.50
CA ILE A 105 6.20 -5.95 6.31
C ILE A 105 6.08 -7.42 6.73
N LEU A 106 6.25 -8.34 5.79
CA LEU A 106 6.05 -9.78 6.01
C LEU A 106 7.15 -10.41 6.88
N ASN A 107 8.29 -9.73 7.07
CA ASN A 107 9.37 -10.14 7.98
C ASN A 107 9.29 -9.51 9.37
N LYS A 108 8.29 -8.64 9.65
CA LYS A 108 8.07 -8.11 11.01
C LYS A 108 7.47 -9.18 11.92
N ASP A 109 7.62 -8.98 13.22
CA ASP A 109 6.95 -9.82 14.23
C ASP A 109 5.44 -9.58 14.19
N HIS A 110 4.68 -10.63 13.87
CA HIS A 110 3.22 -10.57 13.79
C HIS A 110 2.54 -10.12 15.09
N LYS A 111 3.19 -10.27 16.25
CA LYS A 111 2.62 -9.90 17.55
C LYS A 111 2.59 -8.40 17.78
N THR A 112 3.52 -7.67 17.17
CA THR A 112 3.76 -6.26 17.47
C THR A 112 3.52 -5.35 16.27
N PHE A 113 3.50 -5.89 15.04
CA PHE A 113 3.39 -5.10 13.81
C PHE A 113 2.09 -5.39 13.07
N SER A 114 0.99 -4.79 13.55
CA SER A 114 -0.36 -5.01 13.00
C SER A 114 -1.19 -3.72 13.05
N GLY A 115 -2.17 -3.59 12.15
CA GLY A 115 -3.08 -2.45 12.09
C GLY A 115 -2.50 -1.21 11.40
N ASN A 116 -1.39 -1.35 10.67
CA ASN A 116 -0.73 -0.23 10.02
C ASN A 116 -1.26 -0.03 8.60
N PHE A 117 -1.32 1.24 8.19
CA PHE A 117 -1.55 1.69 6.83
C PHE A 117 -0.26 2.33 6.34
N LEU A 118 0.48 1.62 5.51
CA LEU A 118 1.86 1.93 5.15
C LEU A 118 1.93 2.46 3.72
N ILE A 119 2.79 3.45 3.51
CA ILE A 119 3.13 3.95 2.18
C ILE A 119 4.50 3.37 1.80
N ASP A 120 4.60 2.86 0.58
CA ASP A 120 5.75 2.12 0.05
C ASP A 120 7.09 2.83 0.30
N ASP A 121 7.24 4.03 -0.21
CA ASP A 121 8.50 4.78 -0.14
C ASP A 121 8.83 5.28 1.27
N SER A 122 7.82 5.62 2.07
CA SER A 122 8.03 6.01 3.46
C SER A 122 8.57 4.84 4.27
N LEU A 123 7.97 3.66 4.11
CA LEU A 123 8.43 2.44 4.79
C LEU A 123 9.86 2.08 4.39
N LEU A 124 10.17 2.14 3.10
CA LEU A 124 11.51 1.83 2.60
C LEU A 124 12.56 2.83 3.15
N ALA A 125 12.26 4.13 3.12
CA ALA A 125 13.15 5.17 3.66
C ALA A 125 13.41 4.98 5.17
N GLU A 126 12.37 4.64 5.95
CA GLU A 126 12.49 4.31 7.38
C GLU A 126 13.38 3.09 7.64
N HIS A 127 13.51 2.18 6.65
CA HIS A 127 14.34 0.99 6.73
C HIS A 127 15.68 1.12 6.01
N GLY A 128 16.09 2.36 5.71
CA GLY A 128 17.43 2.67 5.24
C GLY A 128 17.60 2.66 3.72
N GLU A 129 16.51 2.60 2.94
CA GLU A 129 16.61 2.80 1.50
C GLU A 129 16.93 4.26 1.20
N THR A 130 17.95 4.50 0.42
CA THR A 130 18.43 5.83 0.04
C THR A 130 18.44 6.07 -1.46
N ASP A 131 18.29 5.02 -2.28
CA ASP A 131 18.28 5.11 -3.74
C ASP A 131 16.91 4.71 -4.30
N PHE A 132 16.04 5.70 -4.50
CA PHE A 132 14.72 5.49 -5.12
C PHE A 132 14.76 5.59 -6.64
N SER A 133 15.87 6.04 -7.25
CA SER A 133 16.02 6.12 -8.70
C SER A 133 15.92 4.74 -9.39
N LYS A 134 16.27 3.68 -8.71
CA LYS A 134 16.12 2.30 -9.22
C LYS A 134 14.66 1.90 -9.51
N TYR A 135 13.69 2.58 -8.88
CA TYR A 135 12.27 2.29 -9.02
C TYR A 135 11.56 3.13 -10.10
N ALA A 136 12.22 4.12 -10.67
CA ALA A 136 11.63 5.01 -11.67
C ALA A 136 12.65 5.42 -12.74
N ASP A 137 12.15 5.83 -13.91
CA ASP A 137 12.99 6.37 -14.97
C ASP A 137 12.91 7.91 -15.04
N TYR A 138 12.10 8.52 -14.18
CA TYR A 138 11.90 9.96 -14.02
C TYR A 138 12.14 10.36 -12.57
N PRO A 139 12.60 11.60 -12.31
CA PRO A 139 12.73 12.11 -10.95
C PRO A 139 11.37 12.24 -10.25
N PHE A 140 11.39 12.25 -8.93
CA PHE A 140 10.18 12.18 -8.10
C PHE A 140 9.11 13.22 -8.45
N ASP A 141 9.52 14.47 -8.73
CA ASP A 141 8.62 15.59 -9.03
C ASP A 141 7.88 15.45 -10.37
N GLN A 142 8.32 14.54 -11.24
CA GLN A 142 7.66 14.22 -12.51
C GLN A 142 6.83 12.95 -12.46
N LEU A 143 6.89 12.19 -11.36
CA LEU A 143 6.11 10.98 -11.21
C LEU A 143 4.63 11.30 -10.99
N MET A 144 3.78 10.43 -11.50
CA MET A 144 2.33 10.54 -11.33
C MET A 144 1.94 10.11 -9.91
N PRO A 145 1.31 10.98 -9.09
CA PRO A 145 0.84 10.57 -7.78
C PRO A 145 -0.25 9.50 -7.90
N ASP A 146 -0.27 8.58 -6.95
CA ASP A 146 -1.38 7.63 -6.83
C ASP A 146 -2.58 8.27 -6.12
N PHE A 147 -3.74 7.64 -6.26
CA PHE A 147 -4.97 8.06 -5.63
C PHE A 147 -4.98 7.67 -4.13
N PHE A 148 -5.66 8.42 -3.28
CA PHE A 148 -5.82 8.19 -1.83
C PHE A 148 -4.62 8.53 -0.93
N VAL A 149 -3.59 9.21 -1.39
CA VAL A 149 -2.49 9.64 -0.52
C VAL A 149 -2.57 11.14 -0.27
N PRO A 150 -3.16 11.59 0.85
CA PRO A 150 -3.19 13.00 1.19
C PRO A 150 -1.78 13.51 1.52
N ALA A 151 -1.47 14.71 1.03
CA ALA A 151 -0.11 15.27 1.15
C ALA A 151 0.28 15.61 2.60
N ASP A 152 -0.69 16.00 3.42
CA ASP A 152 -0.50 16.43 4.81
C ASP A 152 -0.45 15.25 5.79
N GLY A 153 -1.13 14.13 5.49
CA GLY A 153 -1.14 12.93 6.33
C GLY A 153 0.08 12.02 6.13
N TYR A 154 0.72 12.09 4.97
CA TYR A 154 1.83 11.23 4.60
C TYR A 154 2.96 12.03 3.96
N PRO A 155 3.77 12.76 4.75
CA PRO A 155 4.84 13.59 4.22
C PRO A 155 5.85 12.76 3.43
N VAL A 156 6.32 13.32 2.31
CA VAL A 156 7.33 12.65 1.47
C VAL A 156 8.68 12.70 2.17
N PRO A 157 9.37 11.56 2.39
CA PRO A 157 10.72 11.55 2.94
C PRO A 157 11.71 12.37 2.08
N LYS A 158 12.70 12.99 2.73
CA LYS A 158 13.68 13.84 2.02
C LYS A 158 14.43 13.05 0.94
N VAL A 159 14.89 11.86 1.26
CA VAL A 159 15.62 10.98 0.33
C VAL A 159 14.80 10.60 -0.92
N VAL A 160 13.47 10.55 -0.79
CA VAL A 160 12.55 10.27 -1.91
C VAL A 160 12.42 11.48 -2.83
N LYS A 161 12.41 12.70 -2.26
CA LYS A 161 12.32 13.95 -3.03
C LYS A 161 13.59 14.24 -3.83
N GLU A 162 14.71 13.76 -3.36
CA GLU A 162 16.04 14.01 -3.94
C GLU A 162 16.46 12.94 -4.95
N SER A 163 15.63 11.92 -5.17
CA SER A 163 15.90 10.80 -6.08
C SER A 163 15.36 11.01 -7.51
#